data_7dcd0d1439c27d36fb4a82f8f7965f3f
#
_entry.id   7dcd0d1439c27d36fb4a82f8f7965f3f
#
_cell.length_a   1.000
_cell.length_b   1.000
_cell.length_c   1.000
_cell.angle_alpha   90.00
_cell.angle_beta   90.00
_cell.angle_gamma   90.00
#
_symmetry.space_group_name_H-M   'P 1'
#
loop_
_entity.id
_entity.type
_entity.pdbx_description
1 polymer ?
#
loop_
_entity_poly.entity_id
_entity_poly.type
_entity_poly.pdbx_seq_one_letter_code
_entity_poly.pdbx_strand_id
1 'polypeptide(L)'
;MNFSKTNECFEKSKFWISYLFVFISILSMSSLVYKVTNPVYKGLSAVVVLCICLTLLFNWKRIEIDKKFLGLFGLLAGSHLVAALVNRSGHLIGNMVEIFFMITYILLFTMVNSEYLKKLIRLIAGTVQFVSFFSAIFAFVLLIFRVLILFKIGEQSYYYGVMNGRLWGIVNPNASAIFSYISIVFALYLIHKGSKYSVYLKINNLIQLIYFATMQSRGALLSVILMLGIYCLFISRGKLLKKWLTFLVASILLIGSNIGISYVTSIYISAAKATVIDLNKGKSYSETDSDIAKKNGELHLIETTPSGRTYIWKNAIKMGSAKPL
;
A
#
# COMPACT_ATOMS: atom_id res chain seq x y z
N MET A 1 -10.36 8.44 -44.08
CA MET A 1 -10.20 8.53 -42.62
C MET A 1 -8.89 7.93 -42.25
N ASN A 2 -7.94 8.69 -41.63
CA ASN A 2 -6.53 8.28 -41.48
C ASN A 2 -6.40 7.27 -40.33
N PHE A 3 -6.38 5.98 -40.62
CA PHE A 3 -6.32 4.85 -39.67
C PHE A 3 -5.17 4.98 -38.63
N SER A 4 -4.07 5.67 -38.99
CA SER A 4 -2.95 5.89 -38.06
C SER A 4 -3.29 6.89 -36.95
N LYS A 5 -4.00 7.98 -37.25
CA LYS A 5 -4.42 8.98 -36.25
C LYS A 5 -5.47 8.42 -35.27
N THR A 6 -6.37 7.55 -35.75
CA THR A 6 -7.40 6.92 -34.92
C THR A 6 -6.78 5.94 -33.92
N ASN A 7 -5.76 5.18 -34.33
CA ASN A 7 -5.02 4.28 -33.45
C ASN A 7 -4.22 5.06 -32.38
N GLU A 8 -3.60 6.16 -32.73
CA GLU A 8 -2.85 6.98 -31.75
C GLU A 8 -3.79 7.60 -30.70
N CYS A 9 -4.94 8.12 -31.13
CA CYS A 9 -5.96 8.65 -30.24
C CYS A 9 -6.47 7.59 -29.26
N PHE A 10 -6.71 6.37 -29.74
CA PHE A 10 -7.16 5.24 -28.92
C PHE A 10 -6.12 4.81 -27.88
N GLU A 11 -4.83 4.71 -28.26
CA GLU A 11 -3.74 4.39 -27.34
C GLU A 11 -3.57 5.48 -26.27
N LYS A 12 -3.68 6.75 -26.66
CA LYS A 12 -3.62 7.89 -25.73
C LYS A 12 -4.80 7.87 -24.75
N SER A 13 -5.99 7.51 -25.19
CA SER A 13 -7.18 7.39 -24.34
C SER A 13 -7.00 6.25 -23.32
N LYS A 14 -6.53 5.07 -23.74
CA LYS A 14 -6.22 3.96 -22.83
C LYS A 14 -5.19 4.35 -21.77
N PHE A 15 -4.14 5.07 -22.15
CA PHE A 15 -3.14 5.59 -21.24
C PHE A 15 -3.74 6.47 -20.15
N TRP A 16 -4.57 7.46 -20.51
CA TRP A 16 -5.18 8.37 -19.55
C TRP A 16 -6.22 7.68 -18.66
N ILE A 17 -7.03 6.78 -19.21
CA ILE A 17 -7.98 5.96 -18.44
C ILE A 17 -7.23 5.11 -17.40
N SER A 18 -6.14 4.45 -17.81
CA SER A 18 -5.29 3.65 -16.91
C SER A 18 -4.67 4.49 -15.80
N TYR A 19 -4.16 5.68 -16.15
CA TYR A 19 -3.61 6.60 -15.15
C TYR A 19 -4.66 7.08 -14.16
N LEU A 20 -5.82 7.54 -14.64
CA LEU A 20 -6.91 8.00 -13.78
C LEU A 20 -7.41 6.90 -12.86
N PHE A 21 -7.50 5.66 -13.35
CA PHE A 21 -7.88 4.52 -12.52
C PHE A 21 -6.91 4.29 -11.36
N VAL A 22 -5.62 4.26 -11.64
CA VAL A 22 -4.59 4.08 -10.59
C VAL A 22 -4.57 5.29 -9.64
N PHE A 23 -4.69 6.52 -10.17
CA PHE A 23 -4.72 7.74 -9.37
C PHE A 23 -5.90 7.76 -8.40
N ILE A 24 -7.12 7.51 -8.88
CA ILE A 24 -8.32 7.45 -8.04
C ILE A 24 -8.25 6.29 -7.04
N SER A 25 -7.65 5.17 -7.44
CA SER A 25 -7.39 4.05 -6.53
C SER A 25 -6.50 4.45 -5.37
N ILE A 26 -5.39 5.15 -5.63
CA ILE A 26 -4.48 5.66 -4.60
C ILE A 26 -5.23 6.62 -3.65
N LEU A 27 -6.03 7.53 -4.19
CA LEU A 27 -6.84 8.44 -3.38
C LEU A 27 -7.90 7.70 -2.56
N SER A 28 -8.50 6.65 -3.11
CA SER A 28 -9.52 5.83 -2.42
C SER A 28 -8.96 5.00 -1.25
N MET A 29 -7.64 4.84 -1.16
CA MET A 29 -7.01 4.26 0.03
C MET A 29 -7.13 5.16 1.26
N SER A 30 -7.27 6.48 1.07
CA SER A 30 -7.46 7.43 2.16
C SER A 30 -8.92 7.50 2.58
N SER A 31 -9.19 7.16 3.83
CA SER A 31 -10.53 7.26 4.40
C SER A 31 -11.10 8.68 4.42
N LEU A 32 -10.26 9.72 4.40
CA LEU A 32 -10.70 11.13 4.32
C LEU A 32 -11.51 11.42 3.06
N VAL A 33 -11.08 10.90 1.93
CA VAL A 33 -11.69 11.17 0.63
C VAL A 33 -12.50 9.99 0.09
N TYR A 34 -12.52 8.86 0.81
CA TYR A 34 -13.14 7.61 0.40
C TYR A 34 -14.62 7.78 -0.06
N LYS A 35 -15.40 8.58 0.68
CA LYS A 35 -16.82 8.80 0.32
C LYS A 35 -16.99 9.38 -1.08
N VAL A 36 -16.09 10.27 -1.51
CA VAL A 36 -16.13 10.91 -2.82
C VAL A 36 -15.48 10.05 -3.89
N THR A 37 -14.34 9.44 -3.54
CA THR A 37 -13.52 8.70 -4.51
C THR A 37 -14.05 7.31 -4.81
N ASN A 38 -14.70 6.64 -3.85
CA ASN A 38 -15.18 5.27 -4.03
C ASN A 38 -16.26 5.10 -5.12
N PRO A 39 -17.31 5.94 -5.22
CA PRO A 39 -18.24 5.88 -6.35
C PRO A 39 -17.57 6.11 -7.71
N VAL A 40 -16.65 7.09 -7.77
CA VAL A 40 -15.86 7.38 -8.97
C VAL A 40 -14.98 6.20 -9.34
N TYR A 41 -14.30 5.60 -8.36
CA TYR A 41 -13.47 4.41 -8.53
C TYR A 41 -14.26 3.22 -9.09
N LYS A 42 -15.46 2.97 -8.57
CA LYS A 42 -16.35 1.90 -9.05
C LYS A 42 -16.80 2.14 -10.50
N GLY A 43 -17.22 3.36 -10.83
CA GLY A 43 -17.59 3.73 -12.20
C GLY A 43 -16.43 3.61 -13.18
N LEU A 44 -15.26 4.12 -12.80
CA LEU A 44 -14.06 4.05 -13.62
C LEU A 44 -13.56 2.62 -13.79
N SER A 45 -13.74 1.74 -12.80
CA SER A 45 -13.43 0.30 -12.92
C SER A 45 -14.21 -0.35 -14.04
N ALA A 46 -15.51 -0.06 -14.16
CA ALA A 46 -16.34 -0.60 -15.24
C ALA A 46 -15.83 -0.15 -16.62
N VAL A 47 -15.44 1.13 -16.75
CA VAL A 47 -14.85 1.67 -17.98
C VAL A 47 -13.54 0.98 -18.32
N VAL A 48 -12.66 0.78 -17.33
CA VAL A 48 -11.38 0.08 -17.51
C VAL A 48 -11.58 -1.35 -17.96
N VAL A 49 -12.52 -2.08 -17.35
CA VAL A 49 -12.85 -3.45 -17.75
C VAL A 49 -13.36 -3.50 -19.17
N LEU A 50 -14.26 -2.58 -19.55
CA LEU A 50 -14.74 -2.47 -20.92
C LEU A 50 -13.56 -2.24 -21.90
N CYS A 51 -12.65 -1.33 -21.58
CA CYS A 51 -11.46 -1.08 -22.40
C CYS A 51 -10.55 -2.30 -22.51
N ILE A 52 -10.37 -3.07 -21.42
CA ILE A 52 -9.62 -4.34 -21.42
C ILE A 52 -10.30 -5.33 -22.35
N CYS A 53 -11.62 -5.55 -22.22
CA CYS A 53 -12.38 -6.46 -23.06
C CYS A 53 -12.28 -6.08 -24.54
N LEU A 54 -12.46 -4.81 -24.88
CA LEU A 54 -12.33 -4.33 -26.26
C LEU A 54 -10.90 -4.53 -26.78
N THR A 55 -9.90 -4.28 -25.98
CA THR A 55 -8.49 -4.50 -26.37
C THR A 55 -8.21 -5.97 -26.63
N LEU A 56 -8.71 -6.86 -25.76
CA LEU A 56 -8.59 -8.30 -25.94
C LEU A 56 -9.32 -8.79 -27.20
N LEU A 57 -10.51 -8.29 -27.49
CA LEU A 57 -11.30 -8.69 -28.67
C LEU A 57 -10.64 -8.22 -29.98
N PHE A 58 -10.20 -6.96 -30.05
CA PHE A 58 -9.72 -6.38 -31.30
C PHE A 58 -8.22 -6.51 -31.53
N ASN A 59 -7.41 -6.70 -30.45
CA ASN A 59 -5.96 -6.71 -30.52
C ASN A 59 -5.34 -8.00 -29.95
N TRP A 60 -6.10 -9.09 -29.80
CA TRP A 60 -5.61 -10.35 -29.20
C TRP A 60 -4.27 -10.83 -29.79
N LYS A 61 -4.11 -10.72 -31.11
CA LYS A 61 -2.89 -11.15 -31.80
C LYS A 61 -1.65 -10.27 -31.54
N ARG A 62 -1.84 -9.07 -30.97
CA ARG A 62 -0.77 -8.11 -30.68
C ARG A 62 -0.36 -8.08 -29.22
N ILE A 63 -1.06 -8.82 -28.37
CA ILE A 63 -0.78 -8.86 -26.95
C ILE A 63 0.26 -9.94 -26.69
N GLU A 64 1.52 -9.51 -26.52
CA GLU A 64 2.60 -10.39 -26.07
C GLU A 64 2.56 -10.51 -24.56
N ILE A 65 1.90 -11.54 -24.05
CA ILE A 65 1.92 -11.87 -22.63
C ILE A 65 2.99 -12.95 -22.42
N ASP A 66 3.94 -12.68 -21.51
CA ASP A 66 4.89 -13.72 -21.10
C ASP A 66 4.13 -14.92 -20.50
N LYS A 67 4.32 -16.11 -21.06
CA LYS A 67 3.67 -17.36 -20.63
C LYS A 67 3.95 -17.70 -19.18
N LYS A 68 5.15 -17.37 -18.66
CA LYS A 68 5.50 -17.56 -17.26
C LYS A 68 4.69 -16.65 -16.35
N PHE A 69 4.56 -15.37 -16.74
CA PHE A 69 3.73 -14.40 -16.05
C PHE A 69 2.25 -14.84 -16.04
N LEU A 70 1.73 -15.27 -17.18
CA LEU A 70 0.34 -15.77 -17.28
C LEU A 70 0.11 -17.01 -16.41
N GLY A 71 1.08 -17.92 -16.33
CA GLY A 71 1.03 -19.10 -15.48
C GLY A 71 1.00 -18.75 -13.98
N LEU A 72 1.91 -17.89 -13.53
CA LEU A 72 1.94 -17.40 -12.14
C LEU A 72 0.67 -16.65 -11.77
N PHE A 73 0.17 -15.81 -12.66
CA PHE A 73 -1.07 -15.09 -12.49
C PHE A 73 -2.29 -16.03 -12.42
N GLY A 74 -2.35 -17.02 -13.30
CA GLY A 74 -3.39 -18.04 -13.28
C GLY A 74 -3.42 -18.84 -11.99
N LEU A 75 -2.25 -19.21 -11.45
CA LEU A 75 -2.12 -19.86 -10.14
C LEU A 75 -2.62 -18.94 -9.01
N LEU A 76 -2.24 -17.67 -9.01
CA LEU A 76 -2.66 -16.69 -8.00
C LEU A 76 -4.19 -16.48 -8.07
N ALA A 77 -4.73 -16.19 -9.24
CA ALA A 77 -6.17 -15.98 -9.42
C ALA A 77 -6.97 -17.25 -9.10
N GLY A 78 -6.48 -18.43 -9.52
CA GLY A 78 -7.07 -19.72 -9.22
C GLY A 78 -7.10 -20.04 -7.73
N SER A 79 -5.98 -19.79 -7.01
CA SER A 79 -5.94 -20.00 -5.56
C SER A 79 -6.93 -19.11 -4.81
N HIS A 80 -7.07 -17.82 -5.21
CA HIS A 80 -8.06 -16.92 -4.63
C HIS A 80 -9.49 -17.35 -4.96
N LEU A 81 -9.74 -17.83 -6.17
CA LEU A 81 -11.04 -18.35 -6.57
C LEU A 81 -11.43 -19.58 -5.74
N VAL A 82 -10.52 -20.55 -5.59
CA VAL A 82 -10.72 -21.74 -4.75
C VAL A 82 -10.98 -21.32 -3.30
N ALA A 83 -10.17 -20.43 -2.74
CA ALA A 83 -10.36 -19.90 -1.39
C ALA A 83 -11.73 -19.22 -1.21
N ALA A 84 -12.20 -18.44 -2.19
CA ALA A 84 -13.50 -17.79 -2.16
C ALA A 84 -14.66 -18.80 -2.25
N LEU A 85 -14.51 -19.87 -3.02
CA LEU A 85 -15.53 -20.94 -3.17
C LEU A 85 -15.61 -21.83 -1.92
N VAL A 86 -14.47 -22.11 -1.30
CA VAL A 86 -14.41 -22.93 -0.07
C VAL A 86 -14.96 -22.14 1.13
N ASN A 87 -14.62 -20.86 1.25
CA ASN A 87 -15.09 -19.99 2.33
C ASN A 87 -16.44 -19.33 2.01
N ARG A 88 -17.46 -20.14 1.74
CA ARG A 88 -18.81 -19.68 1.33
C ARG A 88 -19.56 -18.85 2.38
N SER A 89 -19.12 -18.82 3.63
CA SER A 89 -19.84 -18.21 4.74
C SER A 89 -19.88 -16.68 4.66
N GLY A 90 -20.90 -16.12 4.01
CA GLY A 90 -21.34 -14.73 4.18
C GLY A 90 -20.66 -13.66 3.32
N HIS A 91 -19.48 -13.91 2.71
CA HIS A 91 -18.72 -12.88 1.98
C HIS A 91 -18.32 -13.24 0.54
N LEU A 92 -19.01 -14.20 -0.08
CA LEU A 92 -18.66 -14.68 -1.43
C LEU A 92 -18.61 -13.54 -2.46
N ILE A 93 -19.61 -12.66 -2.46
CA ILE A 93 -19.66 -11.52 -3.39
C ILE A 93 -18.48 -10.58 -3.16
N GLY A 94 -18.14 -10.26 -1.91
CA GLY A 94 -16.99 -9.42 -1.57
C GLY A 94 -15.67 -10.02 -2.08
N ASN A 95 -15.47 -11.31 -1.84
CA ASN A 95 -14.26 -12.02 -2.30
C ASN A 95 -14.18 -12.07 -3.84
N MET A 96 -15.30 -12.27 -4.54
CA MET A 96 -15.33 -12.21 -6.00
C MET A 96 -15.01 -10.83 -6.56
N VAL A 97 -15.49 -9.78 -5.90
CA VAL A 97 -15.16 -8.39 -6.26
C VAL A 97 -13.67 -8.10 -6.08
N GLU A 98 -13.04 -8.59 -5.00
CA GLU A 98 -11.60 -8.44 -4.79
C GLU A 98 -10.78 -9.16 -5.87
N ILE A 99 -11.16 -10.40 -6.22
CA ILE A 99 -10.52 -11.15 -7.31
C ILE A 99 -10.66 -10.40 -8.63
N PHE A 100 -11.85 -9.87 -8.91
CA PHE A 100 -12.11 -9.07 -10.10
C PHE A 100 -11.20 -7.83 -10.18
N PHE A 101 -11.05 -7.10 -9.07
CA PHE A 101 -10.14 -5.95 -9.05
C PHE A 101 -8.68 -6.38 -9.22
N MET A 102 -8.24 -7.46 -8.59
CA MET A 102 -6.88 -7.99 -8.78
C MET A 102 -6.61 -8.31 -10.25
N ILE A 103 -7.55 -8.99 -10.92
CA ILE A 103 -7.46 -9.32 -12.35
C ILE A 103 -7.41 -8.01 -13.18
N THR A 104 -8.27 -7.06 -12.88
CA THR A 104 -8.31 -5.76 -13.56
C THR A 104 -6.98 -5.02 -13.45
N TYR A 105 -6.37 -4.96 -12.27
CA TYR A 105 -5.07 -4.31 -12.06
C TYR A 105 -3.95 -4.95 -12.89
N ILE A 106 -3.93 -6.27 -12.97
CA ILE A 106 -2.89 -6.97 -13.72
C ILE A 106 -3.08 -6.79 -15.22
N LEU A 107 -4.31 -6.92 -15.71
CA LEU A 107 -4.62 -6.74 -17.13
C LEU A 107 -4.50 -5.29 -17.59
N LEU A 108 -4.64 -4.31 -16.67
CA LEU A 108 -4.47 -2.89 -16.98
C LEU A 108 -3.14 -2.61 -17.68
N PHE A 109 -2.05 -3.20 -17.19
CA PHE A 109 -0.72 -2.99 -17.74
C PHE A 109 -0.49 -3.71 -19.08
N THR A 110 -1.29 -4.73 -19.39
CA THR A 110 -1.25 -5.42 -20.69
C THR A 110 -2.00 -4.65 -21.78
N MET A 111 -2.93 -3.78 -21.39
CA MET A 111 -3.76 -3.00 -22.29
C MET A 111 -3.00 -1.87 -22.99
N VAL A 112 -1.94 -1.36 -22.36
CA VAL A 112 -1.20 -0.18 -22.81
C VAL A 112 0.03 -0.58 -23.59
N ASN A 113 0.28 0.07 -24.74
CA ASN A 113 1.47 -0.16 -25.54
C ASN A 113 2.76 0.10 -24.73
N SER A 114 3.86 -0.60 -25.04
CA SER A 114 5.13 -0.56 -24.31
C SER A 114 5.72 0.84 -24.16
N GLU A 115 5.54 1.73 -25.13
CA GLU A 115 5.99 3.12 -25.06
C GLU A 115 5.17 3.93 -24.04
N TYR A 116 3.85 3.82 -24.13
CA TYR A 116 2.95 4.46 -23.18
C TYR A 116 3.04 3.84 -21.79
N LEU A 117 3.33 2.54 -21.68
CA LEU A 117 3.54 1.86 -20.41
C LEU A 117 4.73 2.48 -19.63
N LYS A 118 5.83 2.78 -20.28
CA LYS A 118 6.98 3.46 -19.66
C LYS A 118 6.60 4.85 -19.14
N LYS A 119 5.81 5.60 -19.91
CA LYS A 119 5.28 6.91 -19.51
C LYS A 119 4.32 6.78 -18.34
N LEU A 120 3.43 5.78 -18.38
CA LEU A 120 2.46 5.48 -17.32
C LEU A 120 3.14 5.15 -15.99
N ILE A 121 4.12 4.23 -16.00
CA ILE A 121 4.88 3.87 -14.79
C ILE A 121 5.59 5.10 -14.21
N ARG A 122 6.19 5.94 -15.04
CA ARG A 122 6.86 7.17 -14.59
C ARG A 122 5.87 8.16 -13.96
N LEU A 123 4.70 8.31 -14.55
CA LEU A 123 3.65 9.20 -14.05
C LEU A 123 3.07 8.69 -12.74
N ILE A 124 2.77 7.38 -12.65
CA ILE A 124 2.33 6.73 -11.39
C ILE A 124 3.39 6.89 -10.30
N ALA A 125 4.65 6.64 -10.63
CA ALA A 125 5.75 6.82 -9.67
C ALA A 125 5.81 8.26 -9.15
N GLY A 126 5.68 9.26 -10.03
CA GLY A 126 5.61 10.68 -9.64
C GLY A 126 4.41 10.98 -8.71
N THR A 127 3.24 10.44 -9.03
CA THR A 127 2.03 10.59 -8.21
C THR A 127 2.20 9.97 -6.83
N VAL A 128 2.76 8.76 -6.75
CA VAL A 128 3.04 8.11 -5.46
C VAL A 128 4.02 8.95 -4.65
N GLN A 129 5.07 9.52 -5.27
CA GLN A 129 6.00 10.42 -4.58
C GLN A 129 5.30 11.63 -3.99
N PHE A 130 4.41 12.26 -4.75
CA PHE A 130 3.66 13.42 -4.31
C PHE A 130 2.73 13.07 -3.15
N VAL A 131 1.87 12.07 -3.33
CA VAL A 131 0.89 11.66 -2.30
C VAL A 131 1.58 11.19 -1.02
N SER A 132 2.64 10.39 -1.13
CA SER A 132 3.37 9.89 0.03
C SER A 132 4.08 11.00 0.82
N PHE A 133 4.65 11.99 0.11
CA PHE A 133 5.28 13.14 0.75
C PHE A 133 4.28 13.92 1.60
N PHE A 134 3.15 14.33 1.02
CA PHE A 134 2.14 15.08 1.78
C PHE A 134 1.49 14.25 2.88
N SER A 135 1.29 12.96 2.66
CA SER A 135 0.81 12.04 3.70
C SER A 135 1.75 11.97 4.89
N ALA A 136 3.06 11.85 4.66
CA ALA A 136 4.06 11.79 5.70
C ALA A 136 4.16 13.13 6.46
N ILE A 137 4.18 14.26 5.75
CA ILE A 137 4.21 15.60 6.38
C ILE A 137 2.96 15.81 7.24
N PHE A 138 1.77 15.50 6.73
CA PHE A 138 0.54 15.61 7.51
C PHE A 138 0.60 14.76 8.78
N ALA A 139 1.04 13.51 8.67
CA ALA A 139 1.17 12.62 9.81
C ALA A 139 2.21 13.13 10.84
N PHE A 140 3.34 13.69 10.39
CA PHE A 140 4.33 14.29 11.28
C PHE A 140 3.82 15.55 11.98
N VAL A 141 3.02 16.37 11.32
CA VAL A 141 2.33 17.51 11.97
C VAL A 141 1.45 16.99 13.11
N LEU A 142 0.64 15.95 12.87
CA LEU A 142 -0.18 15.35 13.91
C LEU A 142 0.67 14.74 15.04
N LEU A 143 1.82 14.15 14.72
CA LEU A 143 2.76 13.62 15.72
C LEU A 143 3.33 14.73 16.59
N ILE A 144 3.85 15.81 15.98
CA ILE A 144 4.47 16.94 16.69
C ILE A 144 3.48 17.60 17.66
N PHE A 145 2.24 17.78 17.23
CA PHE A 145 1.18 18.34 18.07
C PHE A 145 0.46 17.31 18.93
N ARG A 146 0.86 16.03 18.85
CA ARG A 146 0.20 14.92 19.57
C ARG A 146 -1.31 14.90 19.37
N VAL A 147 -1.76 15.09 18.15
CA VAL A 147 -3.18 15.11 17.79
C VAL A 147 -3.62 13.73 17.31
N LEU A 148 -4.78 13.30 17.80
CA LEU A 148 -5.53 12.17 17.28
C LEU A 148 -6.87 12.67 16.74
N ILE A 149 -7.11 12.47 15.46
CA ILE A 149 -8.39 12.78 14.81
C ILE A 149 -9.20 11.50 14.71
N LEU A 150 -10.41 11.52 15.27
CA LEU A 150 -11.38 10.43 15.21
C LEU A 150 -12.54 10.81 14.31
N PHE A 151 -12.94 9.92 13.42
CA PHE A 151 -14.18 10.07 12.67
C PHE A 151 -14.76 8.71 12.27
N LYS A 152 -16.06 8.68 11.97
CA LYS A 152 -16.79 7.47 11.55
C LYS A 152 -17.34 7.65 10.14
N ILE A 153 -17.27 6.59 9.36
CA ILE A 153 -17.95 6.47 8.07
C ILE A 153 -18.81 5.19 8.13
N GLY A 154 -20.12 5.35 8.24
CA GLY A 154 -21.00 4.24 8.56
C GLY A 154 -20.69 3.69 9.95
N GLU A 155 -20.47 2.38 10.06
CA GLU A 155 -20.12 1.70 11.32
C GLU A 155 -18.61 1.68 11.59
N GLN A 156 -17.78 2.04 10.60
CA GLN A 156 -16.33 1.98 10.73
C GLN A 156 -15.75 3.26 11.33
N SER A 157 -14.89 3.09 12.34
CA SER A 157 -14.11 4.17 12.95
C SER A 157 -12.75 4.29 12.27
N TYR A 158 -12.34 5.52 12.01
CA TYR A 158 -11.07 5.87 11.39
C TYR A 158 -10.28 6.79 12.30
N TYR A 159 -8.96 6.61 12.29
CA TYR A 159 -8.01 7.27 13.18
C TYR A 159 -6.90 7.88 12.35
N TYR A 160 -6.50 9.12 12.69
CA TYR A 160 -5.32 9.80 12.13
C TYR A 160 -4.54 10.43 13.27
N GLY A 161 -3.22 10.28 13.25
CA GLY A 161 -2.33 10.83 14.25
C GLY A 161 -1.78 9.80 15.21
N VAL A 162 -1.73 10.13 16.49
CA VAL A 162 -1.05 9.31 17.49
C VAL A 162 -2.01 8.42 18.24
N MET A 163 -1.80 7.09 18.17
CA MET A 163 -2.58 6.11 18.91
C MET A 163 -1.77 4.82 19.14
N ASN A 164 -1.85 4.25 20.35
CA ASN A 164 -1.18 3.00 20.73
C ASN A 164 0.33 3.02 20.52
N GLY A 165 0.99 4.13 20.85
CA GLY A 165 2.43 4.30 20.67
C GLY A 165 2.88 4.36 19.21
N ARG A 166 1.95 4.47 18.24
CA ARG A 166 2.21 4.47 16.80
C ARG A 166 1.65 5.69 16.12
N LEU A 167 2.21 6.00 14.97
CA LEU A 167 1.67 7.02 14.08
C LEU A 167 0.70 6.38 13.07
N TRP A 168 -0.54 6.88 13.06
CA TRP A 168 -1.57 6.51 12.10
C TRP A 168 -1.60 7.55 10.98
N GLY A 169 -1.37 7.09 9.76
CA GLY A 169 -1.37 7.94 8.56
C GLY A 169 -2.74 8.00 7.90
N ILE A 170 -2.74 8.29 6.59
CA ILE A 170 -3.96 8.34 5.76
C ILE A 170 -4.70 7.00 5.64
N VAL A 171 -4.05 5.92 6.02
CA VAL A 171 -4.56 4.55 6.13
C VAL A 171 -4.10 3.99 7.47
N ASN A 172 -4.47 2.76 7.80
CA ASN A 172 -3.94 2.08 8.98
C ASN A 172 -2.40 1.97 8.94
N PRO A 173 -1.69 1.84 10.07
CA PRO A 173 -0.23 1.88 10.11
C PRO A 173 0.46 0.86 9.18
N ASN A 174 -0.11 -0.34 9.05
CA ASN A 174 0.48 -1.38 8.21
C ASN A 174 0.39 -1.03 6.71
N ALA A 175 -0.77 -0.56 6.26
CA ALA A 175 -0.96 -0.14 4.87
C ALA A 175 -0.17 1.12 4.53
N SER A 176 -0.11 2.09 5.46
CA SER A 176 0.72 3.29 5.30
C SER A 176 2.22 2.95 5.21
N ALA A 177 2.69 1.97 5.99
CA ALA A 177 4.07 1.51 5.91
C ALA A 177 4.38 0.84 4.55
N ILE A 178 3.46 0.03 4.02
CA ILE A 178 3.59 -0.55 2.68
C ILE A 178 3.60 0.56 1.62
N PHE A 179 2.75 1.56 1.74
CA PHE A 179 2.72 2.70 0.82
C PHE A 179 4.01 3.52 0.85
N SER A 180 4.58 3.78 2.04
CA SER A 180 5.92 4.39 2.19
C SER A 180 7.00 3.56 1.50
N TYR A 181 6.96 2.25 1.68
CA TYR A 181 7.90 1.34 1.02
C TYR A 181 7.80 1.40 -0.51
N ILE A 182 6.58 1.37 -1.06
CA ILE A 182 6.35 1.51 -2.51
C ILE A 182 6.90 2.86 -3.00
N SER A 183 6.72 3.93 -2.23
CA SER A 183 7.28 5.25 -2.52
C SER A 183 8.80 5.21 -2.62
N ILE A 184 9.49 4.58 -1.66
CA ILE A 184 10.95 4.44 -1.68
C ILE A 184 11.41 3.72 -2.95
N VAL A 185 10.75 2.62 -3.34
CA VAL A 185 11.07 1.87 -4.56
C VAL A 185 10.91 2.73 -5.81
N PHE A 186 9.80 3.45 -5.92
CA PHE A 186 9.57 4.34 -7.06
C PHE A 186 10.54 5.53 -7.10
N ALA A 187 10.95 6.07 -5.95
CA ALA A 187 11.97 7.12 -5.92
C ALA A 187 13.31 6.60 -6.43
N LEU A 188 13.75 5.42 -5.98
CA LEU A 188 14.99 4.79 -6.47
C LEU A 188 14.91 4.52 -7.98
N TYR A 189 13.77 4.04 -8.47
CA TYR A 189 13.52 3.86 -9.90
C TYR A 189 13.65 5.18 -10.68
N LEU A 190 13.01 6.25 -10.22
CA LEU A 190 13.05 7.55 -10.88
C LEU A 190 14.46 8.16 -10.87
N ILE A 191 15.20 8.04 -9.75
CA ILE A 191 16.59 8.47 -9.64
C ILE A 191 17.46 7.70 -10.64
N HIS A 192 17.31 6.36 -10.70
CA HIS A 192 18.05 5.52 -11.65
C HIS A 192 17.76 5.89 -13.12
N LYS A 193 16.53 6.34 -13.41
CA LYS A 193 16.13 6.83 -14.75
C LYS A 193 16.55 8.29 -15.05
N GLY A 194 17.37 8.89 -14.19
CA GLY A 194 17.91 10.22 -14.41
C GLY A 194 16.89 11.36 -14.23
N SER A 195 15.99 11.22 -13.25
CA SER A 195 15.01 12.28 -12.96
C SER A 195 15.71 13.58 -12.57
N LYS A 196 15.29 14.70 -13.17
CA LYS A 196 15.74 16.06 -12.79
C LYS A 196 15.40 16.44 -11.34
N TYR A 197 14.47 15.74 -10.73
CA TYR A 197 14.04 15.93 -9.34
C TYR A 197 14.78 15.02 -8.34
N SER A 198 16.00 14.57 -8.66
CA SER A 198 16.72 13.58 -7.84
C SER A 198 16.95 14.01 -6.39
N VAL A 199 17.17 15.32 -6.15
CA VAL A 199 17.33 15.87 -4.78
C VAL A 199 16.03 15.73 -3.99
N TYR A 200 14.89 16.15 -4.54
CA TYR A 200 13.59 15.99 -3.93
C TYR A 200 13.30 14.50 -3.60
N LEU A 201 13.57 13.60 -4.55
CA LEU A 201 13.35 12.17 -4.36
C LEU A 201 14.21 11.58 -3.24
N LYS A 202 15.45 12.03 -3.08
CA LYS A 202 16.32 11.62 -1.96
C LYS A 202 15.80 12.14 -0.63
N ILE A 203 15.35 13.40 -0.57
CA ILE A 203 14.74 13.99 0.63
C ILE A 203 13.45 13.24 0.98
N ASN A 204 12.58 12.99 -0.01
CA ASN A 204 11.36 12.20 0.23
C ASN A 204 11.68 10.79 0.73
N ASN A 205 12.70 10.12 0.18
CA ASN A 205 13.13 8.81 0.68
C ASN A 205 13.52 8.84 2.15
N LEU A 206 14.26 9.86 2.59
CA LEU A 206 14.61 10.02 4.00
C LEU A 206 13.35 10.21 4.86
N ILE A 207 12.44 11.07 4.44
CA ILE A 207 11.15 11.30 5.10
C ILE A 207 10.36 9.98 5.18
N GLN A 208 10.28 9.23 4.08
CA GLN A 208 9.55 7.96 4.05
C GLN A 208 10.19 6.88 4.94
N LEU A 209 11.51 6.83 5.06
CA LEU A 209 12.19 5.91 5.99
C LEU A 209 11.84 6.22 7.45
N ILE A 210 11.84 7.51 7.83
CA ILE A 210 11.45 7.93 9.18
C ILE A 210 9.97 7.63 9.41
N TYR A 211 9.11 8.00 8.46
CA TYR A 211 7.68 7.75 8.54
C TYR A 211 7.35 6.26 8.65
N PHE A 212 8.00 5.41 7.85
CA PHE A 212 7.92 3.96 7.91
C PHE A 212 8.25 3.41 9.31
N ALA A 213 9.33 3.91 9.93
CA ALA A 213 9.75 3.47 11.25
C ALA A 213 8.74 3.87 12.36
N THR A 214 8.12 5.05 12.27
CA THR A 214 7.12 5.51 13.25
C THR A 214 5.83 4.68 13.23
N MET A 215 5.55 3.97 12.16
CA MET A 215 4.37 3.09 12.03
C MET A 215 4.55 1.70 12.65
N GLN A 216 5.79 1.31 12.95
CA GLN A 216 6.14 0.05 13.64
C GLN A 216 5.53 -1.19 12.96
N SER A 217 5.50 -1.24 11.63
CA SER A 217 4.96 -2.36 10.85
C SER A 217 6.02 -3.43 10.60
N ARG A 218 5.97 -4.52 11.38
CA ARG A 218 6.91 -5.65 11.25
C ARG A 218 6.80 -6.35 9.90
N GLY A 219 5.58 -6.51 9.36
CA GLY A 219 5.37 -7.13 8.06
C GLY A 219 5.95 -6.31 6.90
N ALA A 220 5.79 -4.98 6.95
CA ALA A 220 6.39 -4.09 5.97
C ALA A 220 7.92 -4.09 6.08
N LEU A 221 8.48 -4.11 7.30
CA LEU A 221 9.94 -4.20 7.51
C LEU A 221 10.52 -5.47 6.88
N LEU A 222 9.87 -6.62 7.08
CA LEU A 222 10.27 -7.87 6.44
C LEU A 222 10.25 -7.76 4.92
N SER A 223 9.20 -7.14 4.34
CA SER A 223 9.10 -6.92 2.89
C SER A 223 10.21 -6.06 2.34
N VAL A 224 10.62 -4.99 3.07
CA VAL A 224 11.77 -4.14 2.69
C VAL A 224 13.07 -4.92 2.72
N ILE A 225 13.30 -5.74 3.76
CA ILE A 225 14.51 -6.58 3.88
C ILE A 225 14.57 -7.60 2.73
N LEU A 226 13.45 -8.26 2.41
CA LEU A 226 13.39 -9.21 1.29
C LEU A 226 13.72 -8.53 -0.05
N MET A 227 13.15 -7.35 -0.29
CA MET A 227 13.45 -6.61 -1.52
C MET A 227 14.91 -6.15 -1.57
N LEU A 228 15.45 -5.68 -0.44
CA LEU A 228 16.86 -5.32 -0.35
C LEU A 228 17.74 -6.53 -0.67
N GLY A 229 17.37 -7.72 -0.21
CA GLY A 229 18.02 -8.98 -0.55
C GLY A 229 17.98 -9.26 -2.05
N ILE A 230 16.81 -9.18 -2.66
CA ILE A 230 16.64 -9.36 -4.10
C ILE A 230 17.50 -8.34 -4.87
N TYR A 231 17.46 -7.07 -4.48
CA TYR A 231 18.25 -6.03 -5.12
C TYR A 231 19.76 -6.29 -5.01
N CYS A 232 20.24 -6.55 -3.80
CA CYS A 232 21.68 -6.76 -3.56
C CYS A 232 22.21 -8.04 -4.23
N LEU A 233 21.45 -9.12 -4.19
CA LEU A 233 21.93 -10.42 -4.68
C LEU A 233 21.76 -10.60 -6.18
N PHE A 234 20.66 -10.14 -6.75
CA PHE A 234 20.29 -10.40 -8.15
C PHE A 234 20.48 -9.21 -9.08
N ILE A 235 20.24 -7.98 -8.62
CA ILE A 235 20.24 -6.80 -9.47
C ILE A 235 21.59 -6.06 -9.42
N SER A 236 22.23 -5.95 -8.25
CA SER A 236 23.50 -5.22 -8.09
C SER A 236 24.65 -5.94 -8.76
N ARG A 237 25.60 -5.14 -9.31
CA ARG A 237 26.83 -5.66 -9.92
C ARG A 237 27.90 -5.87 -8.85
N GLY A 238 28.74 -6.90 -9.00
CA GLY A 238 29.88 -7.14 -8.11
C GLY A 238 30.03 -8.62 -7.70
N LYS A 239 31.12 -8.93 -6.96
CA LYS A 239 31.40 -10.27 -6.45
C LYS A 239 30.35 -10.66 -5.40
N LEU A 240 29.99 -11.94 -5.35
CA LEU A 240 28.94 -12.47 -4.46
C LEU A 240 29.17 -12.09 -2.98
N LEU A 241 30.40 -12.20 -2.50
CA LEU A 241 30.76 -11.82 -1.13
C LEU A 241 30.44 -10.33 -0.83
N LYS A 242 30.77 -9.42 -1.76
CA LYS A 242 30.46 -7.99 -1.62
C LYS A 242 28.96 -7.75 -1.58
N LYS A 243 28.19 -8.46 -2.38
CA LYS A 243 26.71 -8.38 -2.39
C LYS A 243 26.12 -8.81 -1.06
N TRP A 244 26.56 -9.95 -0.53
CA TRP A 244 26.14 -10.45 0.78
C TRP A 244 26.49 -9.48 1.91
N LEU A 245 27.72 -8.98 1.91
CA LEU A 245 28.16 -8.01 2.93
C LEU A 245 27.32 -6.73 2.87
N THR A 246 27.08 -6.20 1.66
CA THR A 246 26.24 -5.02 1.47
C THR A 246 24.82 -5.26 1.95
N PHE A 247 24.23 -6.41 1.63
CA PHE A 247 22.90 -6.79 2.12
C PHE A 247 22.83 -6.86 3.64
N LEU A 248 23.82 -7.53 4.26
CA LEU A 248 23.86 -7.71 5.71
C LEU A 248 24.03 -6.39 6.44
N VAL A 249 24.99 -5.54 6.04
CA VAL A 249 25.20 -4.22 6.63
C VAL A 249 23.97 -3.32 6.45
N ALA A 250 23.40 -3.27 5.25
CA ALA A 250 22.22 -2.45 4.99
C ALA A 250 20.99 -2.95 5.79
N SER A 251 20.83 -4.26 5.96
CA SER A 251 19.75 -4.84 6.78
C SER A 251 19.92 -4.49 8.26
N ILE A 252 21.13 -4.59 8.80
CA ILE A 252 21.43 -4.22 10.20
C ILE A 252 21.13 -2.73 10.42
N LEU A 253 21.58 -1.86 9.52
CA LEU A 253 21.32 -0.41 9.61
C LEU A 253 19.82 -0.11 9.53
N LEU A 254 19.10 -0.76 8.64
CA LEU A 254 17.66 -0.59 8.48
C LEU A 254 16.90 -1.05 9.73
N ILE A 255 17.22 -2.22 10.27
CA ILE A 255 16.59 -2.74 11.49
C ILE A 255 16.94 -1.88 12.69
N GLY A 256 18.21 -1.53 12.87
CA GLY A 256 18.65 -0.69 13.99
C GLY A 256 18.01 0.70 13.97
N SER A 257 17.99 1.37 12.82
CA SER A 257 17.33 2.67 12.67
C SER A 257 15.82 2.58 12.90
N ASN A 258 15.17 1.52 12.39
CA ASN A 258 13.75 1.30 12.60
C ASN A 258 13.41 1.11 14.09
N ILE A 259 14.16 0.29 14.80
CA ILE A 259 13.98 0.07 16.25
C ILE A 259 14.22 1.38 17.01
N GLY A 260 15.32 2.09 16.72
CA GLY A 260 15.66 3.35 17.40
C GLY A 260 14.58 4.41 17.21
N ILE A 261 14.14 4.66 15.98
CA ILE A 261 13.08 5.64 15.68
C ILE A 261 11.75 5.21 16.31
N SER A 262 11.39 3.93 16.22
CA SER A 262 10.18 3.39 16.84
C SER A 262 10.17 3.60 18.35
N TYR A 263 11.29 3.33 19.01
CA TYR A 263 11.45 3.51 20.45
C TYR A 263 11.31 4.97 20.86
N VAL A 264 12.03 5.89 20.20
CA VAL A 264 11.93 7.33 20.46
C VAL A 264 10.51 7.83 20.22
N THR A 265 9.87 7.39 19.14
CA THR A 265 8.48 7.76 18.83
C THR A 265 7.52 7.29 19.92
N SER A 266 7.67 6.04 20.37
CA SER A 266 6.82 5.47 21.43
C SER A 266 6.97 6.24 22.75
N ILE A 267 8.21 6.56 23.16
CA ILE A 267 8.46 7.39 24.33
C ILE A 267 7.83 8.77 24.17
N TYR A 268 8.03 9.41 23.01
CA TYR A 268 7.47 10.74 22.75
C TYR A 268 5.94 10.74 22.85
N ILE A 269 5.28 9.72 22.28
CA ILE A 269 3.82 9.60 22.31
C ILE A 269 3.32 9.38 23.74
N SER A 270 3.97 8.49 24.51
CA SER A 270 3.54 8.12 25.88
C SER A 270 3.86 9.19 26.92
N ALA A 271 4.80 10.11 26.65
CA ALA A 271 5.27 11.10 27.62
C ALA A 271 4.23 12.17 27.98
N ALA A 272 3.17 12.38 27.20
CA ALA A 272 2.11 13.35 27.51
C ALA A 272 0.76 12.94 26.87
N LYS A 273 -0.31 13.57 27.35
CA LYS A 273 -1.66 13.37 26.82
C LYS A 273 -1.77 13.82 25.36
N ALA A 274 -2.50 13.08 24.56
CA ALA A 274 -2.85 13.47 23.20
C ALA A 274 -4.11 14.35 23.20
N THR A 275 -4.16 15.30 22.28
CA THR A 275 -5.38 16.06 21.99
C THR A 275 -6.24 15.25 21.04
N VAL A 276 -7.37 14.76 21.51
CA VAL A 276 -8.31 14.00 20.68
C VAL A 276 -9.35 14.94 20.09
N ILE A 277 -9.46 14.95 18.77
CA ILE A 277 -10.47 15.70 18.02
C ILE A 277 -11.49 14.68 17.49
N ASP A 278 -12.67 14.60 18.08
CA ASP A 278 -13.76 13.73 17.66
C ASP A 278 -14.67 14.51 16.70
N LEU A 279 -14.48 14.32 15.41
CA LEU A 279 -15.26 15.00 14.37
C LEU A 279 -16.73 14.59 14.34
N ASN A 280 -17.11 13.42 14.91
CA ASN A 280 -18.50 12.99 14.96
C ASN A 280 -19.28 13.70 16.07
N LYS A 281 -18.61 14.05 17.15
CA LYS A 281 -19.20 14.72 18.30
C LYS A 281 -18.98 16.23 18.32
N GLY A 282 -18.16 16.73 17.40
CA GLY A 282 -17.74 18.15 17.40
C GLY A 282 -17.01 18.56 18.68
N LYS A 283 -16.30 17.63 19.34
CA LYS A 283 -15.63 17.87 20.63
C LYS A 283 -14.14 17.60 20.54
N SER A 284 -13.40 18.37 21.33
CA SER A 284 -11.97 18.15 21.54
C SER A 284 -11.74 17.92 23.04
N TYR A 285 -10.93 16.92 23.38
CA TYR A 285 -10.58 16.57 24.76
C TYR A 285 -9.16 15.99 24.82
N SER A 286 -8.59 15.94 26.02
CA SER A 286 -7.22 15.44 26.22
C SER A 286 -7.29 14.11 26.95
N GLU A 287 -6.70 13.05 26.37
CA GLU A 287 -6.65 11.70 26.94
C GLU A 287 -5.25 11.10 26.84
N THR A 288 -4.96 10.15 27.73
CA THR A 288 -3.74 9.32 27.62
C THR A 288 -3.89 8.30 26.49
N ASP A 289 -2.80 7.87 25.90
CA ASP A 289 -2.79 6.86 24.83
C ASP A 289 -3.45 5.54 25.31
N SER A 290 -3.26 5.17 26.58
CA SER A 290 -3.88 4.01 27.21
C SER A 290 -5.40 4.14 27.33
N ASP A 291 -5.92 5.33 27.65
CA ASP A 291 -7.38 5.55 27.78
C ASP A 291 -8.05 5.51 26.40
N ILE A 292 -7.39 6.06 25.38
CA ILE A 292 -7.87 6.00 23.99
C ILE A 292 -7.95 4.54 23.53
N ALA A 293 -6.92 3.75 23.81
CA ALA A 293 -6.86 2.34 23.44
C ALA A 293 -7.95 1.51 24.14
N LYS A 294 -8.20 1.76 25.42
CA LYS A 294 -9.28 1.10 26.19
C LYS A 294 -10.67 1.40 25.63
N LYS A 295 -10.95 2.67 25.33
CA LYS A 295 -12.26 3.08 24.76
C LYS A 295 -12.53 2.44 23.40
N ASN A 296 -11.51 2.18 22.62
CA ASN A 296 -11.66 1.62 21.29
C ASN A 296 -11.62 0.08 21.26
N GLY A 297 -11.57 -0.58 22.41
CA GLY A 297 -11.60 -2.05 22.52
C GLY A 297 -10.31 -2.74 22.04
N GLU A 298 -9.26 -1.99 21.71
CA GLU A 298 -8.03 -2.55 21.17
C GLU A 298 -7.09 -3.14 22.24
N LEU A 299 -7.30 -2.79 23.51
CA LEU A 299 -6.44 -3.26 24.61
C LEU A 299 -6.56 -4.76 24.89
N HIS A 300 -7.74 -5.36 24.64
CA HIS A 300 -7.92 -6.81 24.81
C HIS A 300 -7.03 -7.65 23.88
N LEU A 301 -6.56 -7.09 22.77
CA LEU A 301 -5.64 -7.76 21.84
C LEU A 301 -4.17 -7.54 22.19
N ILE A 302 -3.86 -6.54 23.03
CA ILE A 302 -2.47 -6.14 23.36
C ILE A 302 -1.99 -6.83 24.63
N GLU A 303 -2.87 -7.05 25.61
CA GLU A 303 -2.48 -7.58 26.95
C GLU A 303 -2.12 -9.07 26.96
N THR A 304 -2.56 -9.87 25.99
CA THR A 304 -2.37 -11.34 26.06
C THR A 304 -1.24 -11.89 25.22
N THR A 305 -0.73 -11.16 24.22
CA THR A 305 0.44 -11.57 23.41
C THR A 305 1.05 -10.39 22.67
N PRO A 306 2.38 -10.39 22.36
CA PRO A 306 3.04 -9.28 21.63
C PRO A 306 2.44 -8.93 20.26
N SER A 307 1.45 -9.66 19.76
CA SER A 307 0.79 -9.33 18.50
C SER A 307 -0.67 -9.79 18.35
N GLY A 308 -1.30 -10.42 19.35
CA GLY A 308 -2.64 -11.03 19.18
C GLY A 308 -2.73 -12.08 18.05
N ARG A 309 -1.79 -12.00 17.10
CA ARG A 309 -1.72 -12.86 15.90
C ARG A 309 -1.34 -14.29 16.24
N THR A 310 -0.56 -14.51 17.30
CA THR A 310 -0.20 -15.86 17.74
C THR A 310 -1.45 -16.66 18.10
N TYR A 311 -2.46 -16.03 18.71
CA TYR A 311 -3.74 -16.65 18.98
C TYR A 311 -4.50 -16.95 17.69
N ILE A 312 -4.54 -16.00 16.75
CA ILE A 312 -5.17 -16.18 15.42
C ILE A 312 -4.48 -17.32 14.65
N TRP A 313 -3.14 -17.33 14.59
CA TRP A 313 -2.40 -18.39 13.92
C TRP A 313 -2.60 -19.76 14.58
N LYS A 314 -2.58 -19.83 15.91
CA LYS A 314 -2.85 -21.06 16.66
C LYS A 314 -4.24 -21.60 16.38
N ASN A 315 -5.25 -20.74 16.34
CA ASN A 315 -6.60 -21.13 15.99
C ASN A 315 -6.75 -21.51 14.52
N ALA A 316 -6.11 -20.80 13.60
CA ALA A 316 -6.10 -21.12 12.18
C ALA A 316 -5.47 -22.51 11.92
N ILE A 317 -4.32 -22.81 12.56
CA ILE A 317 -3.69 -24.14 12.48
C ILE A 317 -4.61 -25.22 13.08
N LYS A 318 -5.23 -24.94 14.24
CA LYS A 318 -6.17 -25.87 14.89
C LYS A 318 -7.41 -26.12 14.03
N MET A 319 -7.94 -25.11 13.37
CA MET A 319 -9.06 -25.23 12.44
C MET A 319 -8.66 -26.01 11.18
N GLY A 320 -7.49 -25.73 10.60
CA GLY A 320 -6.97 -26.45 9.43
C GLY A 320 -6.65 -27.91 9.73
N SER A 321 -6.16 -28.23 10.93
CA SER A 321 -5.92 -29.62 11.35
C SER A 321 -7.21 -30.37 11.68
N ALA A 322 -8.28 -29.68 12.10
CA ALA A 322 -9.57 -30.29 12.39
C ALA A 322 -10.42 -30.58 11.14
N LYS A 323 -10.17 -29.85 10.06
CA LYS A 323 -10.81 -30.06 8.73
C LYS A 323 -9.74 -29.90 7.66
N PRO A 324 -8.89 -30.91 7.45
CA PRO A 324 -8.02 -30.95 6.27
C PRO A 324 -8.92 -31.00 5.02
N LEU A 325 -8.51 -30.25 3.98
CA LEU A 325 -9.18 -30.21 2.67
C LEU A 325 -9.31 -31.60 2.07
#